data_73a88b14b6f96ac822958d42c63f1ed1
#
_entry.id   73a88b14b6f96ac822958d42c63f1ed1
#
_cell.length_a   1.000
_cell.length_b   1.000
_cell.length_c   1.000
_cell.angle_alpha   90.00
_cell.angle_beta   90.00
_cell.angle_gamma   90.00
#
_symmetry.space_group_name_H-M   'P 1'
#
loop_
_entity.id
_entity.type
_entity.pdbx_description
1 polymer ?
#
loop_
_entity_poly.entity_id
_entity_poly.type
_entity_poly.pdbx_seq_one_letter_code
_entity_poly.pdbx_strand_id
1 'polypeptide(L)'
;DLCRVANHMVYDSDPEWKYFRAYNQLRAQLNDNPNSYNMTASQLPQTIDPMDFQLLLRFVPDAEQIDLPAIRQLSAAVGSVPFRMQLQNLHRLDKYAVEVVILLALLVMMILTTGNRSKYIFLILYTLFIMVLIVHVSLDGFLKNRVFLCILAPMIATDFMLLPNTTGLKRRWGIGIAMTVLSAWYGYQIYQEKQTADYNRYTWTHLQQPLLEYVPDDAYVTTIGTSMYMEAADPWHIWPYKSRKHTLGWMTWCPLNKPVGHSYRALLRDDMYIFTDIQYTHAHTALQRVCEQIEKHYGVPTEIKWKCRNGGYALVQLKVKN
;
A
#
# COMPACT_ATOMS: atom_id res chain seq x y z
N ASP A 1 -22.69 -6.54 -5.38
CA ASP A 1 -22.67 -7.94 -5.81
C ASP A 1 -22.63 -8.17 -7.33
N LEU A 2 -23.25 -7.32 -8.15
CA LEU A 2 -23.14 -7.40 -9.63
C LEU A 2 -21.69 -7.24 -10.11
N CYS A 3 -20.89 -6.36 -9.52
CA CYS A 3 -19.46 -6.23 -9.82
C CYS A 3 -18.66 -7.48 -9.42
N ARG A 4 -19.05 -8.16 -8.34
CA ARG A 4 -18.42 -9.41 -7.91
C ARG A 4 -18.75 -10.56 -8.84
N VAL A 5 -20.01 -10.66 -9.29
CA VAL A 5 -20.46 -11.66 -10.27
C VAL A 5 -19.83 -11.39 -11.64
N ALA A 6 -19.79 -10.15 -12.11
CA ALA A 6 -19.13 -9.78 -13.36
C ALA A 6 -17.62 -10.05 -13.29
N ASN A 7 -16.95 -9.75 -12.18
CA ASN A 7 -15.55 -10.10 -11.97
C ASN A 7 -15.31 -11.61 -12.00
N HIS A 8 -16.18 -12.42 -11.39
CA HIS A 8 -16.09 -13.87 -11.47
C HIS A 8 -16.28 -14.41 -12.91
N MET A 9 -17.25 -13.90 -13.63
CA MET A 9 -17.53 -14.38 -14.99
C MET A 9 -16.47 -13.97 -16.03
N VAL A 10 -15.92 -12.78 -15.92
CA VAL A 10 -14.97 -12.22 -16.92
C VAL A 10 -13.52 -12.58 -16.59
N TYR A 11 -13.15 -12.60 -15.31
CA TYR A 11 -11.75 -12.70 -14.90
C TYR A 11 -11.32 -14.07 -14.37
N ASP A 12 -12.24 -14.91 -13.86
CA ASP A 12 -11.85 -16.24 -13.36
C ASP A 12 -11.45 -17.23 -14.47
N SER A 13 -11.84 -16.97 -15.71
CA SER A 13 -11.38 -17.72 -16.89
C SER A 13 -10.01 -17.26 -17.42
N ASP A 14 -9.57 -16.04 -17.09
CA ASP A 14 -8.31 -15.47 -17.55
C ASP A 14 -7.13 -15.97 -16.68
N PRO A 15 -6.14 -16.69 -17.27
CA PRO A 15 -4.95 -17.15 -16.55
C PRO A 15 -4.16 -16.01 -15.89
N GLU A 16 -4.08 -14.83 -16.54
CA GLU A 16 -3.36 -13.67 -16.00
C GLU A 16 -4.05 -13.10 -14.78
N TRP A 17 -5.39 -13.13 -14.74
CA TRP A 17 -6.13 -12.70 -13.57
C TRP A 17 -5.94 -13.66 -12.37
N LYS A 18 -5.86 -14.97 -12.63
CA LYS A 18 -5.52 -15.96 -11.58
C LYS A 18 -4.15 -15.70 -10.99
N TYR A 19 -3.20 -15.37 -11.85
CA TYR A 19 -1.85 -15.01 -11.45
C TYR A 19 -1.85 -13.73 -10.61
N PHE A 20 -2.49 -12.68 -11.09
CA PHE A 20 -2.62 -11.40 -10.39
C PHE A 20 -3.21 -11.56 -8.99
N ARG A 21 -4.28 -12.35 -8.84
CA ARG A 21 -4.89 -12.63 -7.54
C ARG A 21 -3.94 -13.37 -6.59
N ALA A 22 -3.32 -14.43 -7.07
CA ALA A 22 -2.37 -15.21 -6.27
C ALA A 22 -1.17 -14.38 -5.82
N TYR A 23 -0.64 -13.55 -6.70
CA TYR A 23 0.45 -12.64 -6.40
C TYR A 23 0.06 -11.58 -5.35
N ASN A 24 -1.11 -10.96 -5.49
CA ASN A 24 -1.57 -9.98 -4.52
C ASN A 24 -1.84 -10.61 -3.15
N GLN A 25 -2.33 -11.84 -3.13
CA GLN A 25 -2.50 -12.59 -1.87
C GLN A 25 -1.14 -12.89 -1.22
N LEU A 26 -0.17 -13.38 -1.97
CA LEU A 26 1.20 -13.59 -1.48
C LEU A 26 1.80 -12.29 -0.95
N ARG A 27 1.62 -11.18 -1.67
CA ARG A 27 2.11 -9.87 -1.23
C ARG A 27 1.51 -9.41 0.09
N ALA A 28 0.21 -9.61 0.27
CA ALA A 28 -0.44 -9.30 1.54
C ALA A 28 0.21 -10.13 2.66
N GLN A 29 0.39 -11.44 2.46
CA GLN A 29 1.08 -12.31 3.42
C GLN A 29 2.50 -11.84 3.73
N LEU A 30 3.29 -11.46 2.71
CA LEU A 30 4.66 -10.97 2.87
C LEU A 30 4.71 -9.64 3.65
N ASN A 31 3.79 -8.72 3.38
CA ASN A 31 3.71 -7.45 4.08
C ASN A 31 3.29 -7.60 5.55
N ASP A 32 2.41 -8.55 5.82
CA ASP A 32 1.86 -8.77 7.15
C ASP A 32 2.77 -9.65 8.01
N ASN A 33 3.74 -10.34 7.40
CA ASN A 33 4.73 -11.17 8.08
C ASN A 33 6.12 -10.51 8.04
N PRO A 34 6.55 -9.81 9.12
CA PRO A 34 7.88 -9.20 9.19
C PRO A 34 9.03 -10.20 9.03
N ASN A 35 8.82 -11.48 9.34
CA ASN A 35 9.83 -12.51 9.14
C ASN A 35 10.07 -12.85 7.67
N SER A 36 9.15 -12.52 6.78
CA SER A 36 9.33 -12.77 5.36
C SER A 36 10.55 -12.06 4.78
N TYR A 37 10.89 -10.89 5.33
CA TYR A 37 12.10 -10.14 4.93
C TYR A 37 13.40 -10.81 5.39
N ASN A 38 13.32 -11.69 6.39
CA ASN A 38 14.45 -12.40 6.97
C ASN A 38 14.48 -13.88 6.56
N MET A 39 13.63 -14.30 5.62
CA MET A 39 13.68 -15.67 5.09
C MET A 39 15.05 -15.95 4.47
N THR A 40 15.68 -17.02 4.92
CA THR A 40 16.96 -17.48 4.38
C THR A 40 16.73 -18.32 3.12
N ALA A 41 17.77 -18.44 2.30
CA ALA A 41 17.71 -19.26 1.09
C ALA A 41 17.26 -20.70 1.34
N SER A 42 17.57 -21.26 2.52
CA SER A 42 17.15 -22.61 2.93
C SER A 42 15.66 -22.75 3.23
N GLN A 43 14.96 -21.64 3.46
CA GLN A 43 13.52 -21.59 3.71
C GLN A 43 12.71 -21.35 2.44
N LEU A 44 13.38 -20.97 1.37
CA LEU A 44 12.73 -20.76 0.07
C LEU A 44 12.52 -22.09 -0.65
N PRO A 45 11.46 -22.22 -1.45
CA PRO A 45 11.34 -23.33 -2.40
C PRO A 45 12.55 -23.42 -3.29
N GLN A 46 13.06 -24.63 -3.54
CA GLN A 46 14.26 -24.85 -4.38
C GLN A 46 14.12 -24.29 -5.80
N THR A 47 12.90 -24.10 -6.27
CA THR A 47 12.61 -23.54 -7.60
C THR A 47 12.77 -22.02 -7.66
N ILE A 48 12.99 -21.35 -6.53
CA ILE A 48 13.02 -19.89 -6.47
C ILE A 48 14.41 -19.41 -6.10
N ASP A 49 14.98 -18.60 -6.98
CA ASP A 49 16.24 -17.95 -6.72
C ASP A 49 16.12 -16.94 -5.57
N PRO A 50 17.05 -16.93 -4.61
CA PRO A 50 17.01 -15.98 -3.49
C PRO A 50 17.03 -14.51 -3.95
N MET A 51 17.67 -14.20 -5.07
CA MET A 51 17.69 -12.83 -5.58
C MET A 51 16.34 -12.44 -6.19
N ASP A 52 15.68 -13.36 -6.91
CA ASP A 52 14.34 -13.14 -7.45
C ASP A 52 13.34 -12.92 -6.31
N PHE A 53 13.48 -13.65 -5.21
CA PHE A 53 12.69 -13.42 -4.01
C PHE A 53 12.96 -12.03 -3.40
N GLN A 54 14.21 -11.59 -3.33
CA GLN A 54 14.56 -10.25 -2.87
C GLN A 54 13.98 -9.14 -3.76
N LEU A 55 13.95 -9.36 -5.08
CA LEU A 55 13.32 -8.43 -6.02
C LEU A 55 11.79 -8.45 -5.90
N LEU A 56 11.19 -9.63 -5.65
CA LEU A 56 9.78 -9.76 -5.34
C LEU A 56 9.38 -8.93 -4.10
N LEU A 57 10.16 -9.01 -3.03
CA LEU A 57 9.96 -8.20 -1.81
C LEU A 57 10.05 -6.69 -2.08
N ARG A 58 10.81 -6.29 -3.10
CA ARG A 58 10.96 -4.89 -3.54
C ARG A 58 9.98 -4.48 -4.64
N PHE A 59 8.98 -5.32 -4.91
CA PHE A 59 7.96 -5.08 -5.93
C PHE A 59 8.48 -5.03 -7.38
N VAL A 60 9.53 -5.76 -7.67
CA VAL A 60 10.13 -5.87 -9.00
C VAL A 60 10.29 -7.36 -9.37
N PRO A 61 9.19 -8.14 -9.43
CA PRO A 61 9.27 -9.56 -9.81
C PRO A 61 9.42 -9.73 -11.31
N ASP A 62 10.08 -10.84 -11.70
CA ASP A 62 10.06 -11.36 -13.06
C ASP A 62 8.98 -12.45 -13.17
N ALA A 63 7.99 -12.24 -14.04
CA ALA A 63 6.88 -13.16 -14.17
C ALA A 63 7.23 -14.48 -14.89
N GLU A 64 8.32 -14.52 -15.65
CA GLU A 64 8.80 -15.77 -16.27
C GLU A 64 9.52 -16.66 -15.24
N GLN A 65 10.15 -16.08 -14.24
CA GLN A 65 10.87 -16.81 -13.19
C GLN A 65 9.99 -17.17 -12.00
N ILE A 66 9.03 -16.31 -11.70
CA ILE A 66 8.08 -16.51 -10.59
C ILE A 66 6.70 -16.81 -11.20
N ASP A 67 6.49 -18.02 -11.63
CA ASP A 67 5.22 -18.49 -12.20
C ASP A 67 4.15 -18.75 -11.12
N LEU A 68 2.94 -19.11 -11.54
CA LEU A 68 1.82 -19.38 -10.61
C LEU A 68 2.09 -20.53 -9.62
N PRO A 69 2.70 -21.64 -10.01
CA PRO A 69 3.19 -22.68 -9.10
C PRO A 69 4.19 -22.14 -8.06
N ALA A 70 5.17 -21.34 -8.48
CA ALA A 70 6.16 -20.72 -7.59
C ALA A 70 5.49 -19.79 -6.56
N ILE A 71 4.51 -18.97 -6.97
CA ILE A 71 3.74 -18.12 -6.07
C ILE A 71 3.01 -18.97 -5.00
N ARG A 72 2.39 -20.07 -5.41
CA ARG A 72 1.69 -20.94 -4.47
C ARG A 72 2.64 -21.61 -3.48
N GLN A 73 3.82 -22.04 -3.94
CA GLN A 73 4.84 -22.59 -3.07
C GLN A 73 5.39 -21.55 -2.09
N LEU A 74 5.63 -20.32 -2.55
CA LEU A 74 6.01 -19.20 -1.68
C LEU A 74 4.93 -18.91 -0.65
N SER A 75 3.67 -18.84 -1.07
CA SER A 75 2.54 -18.60 -0.15
C SER A 75 2.44 -19.68 0.92
N ALA A 76 2.70 -20.94 0.56
CA ALA A 76 2.75 -22.05 1.51
C ALA A 76 3.97 -21.96 2.44
N ALA A 77 5.14 -21.57 1.93
CA ALA A 77 6.37 -21.41 2.71
C ALA A 77 6.29 -20.22 3.69
N VAL A 78 5.72 -19.10 3.27
CA VAL A 78 5.45 -17.94 4.14
C VAL A 78 4.45 -18.30 5.23
N GLY A 79 3.50 -19.19 4.91
CA GLY A 79 2.50 -19.70 5.85
C GLY A 79 1.51 -18.63 6.32
N SER A 80 0.68 -19.00 7.28
CA SER A 80 -0.17 -18.05 7.99
C SER A 80 0.68 -17.28 9.01
N VAL A 81 0.41 -16.00 9.16
CA VAL A 81 1.05 -15.18 10.19
C VAL A 81 0.74 -15.77 11.56
N PRO A 82 1.74 -16.15 12.37
CA PRO A 82 1.50 -16.71 13.70
C PRO A 82 0.68 -15.73 14.54
N PHE A 83 -0.28 -16.24 15.32
CA PHE A 83 -1.15 -15.41 16.18
C PHE A 83 -0.36 -14.45 17.08
N ARG A 84 0.79 -14.90 17.61
CA ARG A 84 1.69 -14.03 18.41
C ARG A 84 2.18 -12.82 17.62
N MET A 85 2.40 -12.94 16.30
CA MET A 85 2.80 -11.82 15.45
C MET A 85 1.61 -10.95 15.07
N GLN A 86 0.43 -11.55 14.89
CA GLN A 86 -0.81 -10.78 14.72
C GLN A 86 -1.04 -9.89 15.94
N LEU A 87 -0.77 -10.39 17.15
CA LEU A 87 -0.84 -9.57 18.37
C LEU A 87 0.15 -8.39 18.37
N GLN A 88 1.32 -8.53 17.74
CA GLN A 88 2.25 -7.41 17.57
C GLN A 88 1.68 -6.28 16.69
N ASN A 89 0.78 -6.60 15.77
CA ASN A 89 0.08 -5.57 14.99
C ASN A 89 -0.79 -4.66 15.86
N LEU A 90 -1.21 -5.10 17.05
CA LEU A 90 -1.93 -4.26 18.00
C LEU A 90 -1.08 -3.10 18.52
N HIS A 91 0.25 -3.22 18.57
CA HIS A 91 1.13 -2.08 18.88
C HIS A 91 0.97 -0.92 17.90
N ARG A 92 0.53 -1.21 16.68
CA ARG A 92 0.26 -0.17 15.68
C ARG A 92 -0.98 0.68 16.02
N LEU A 93 -1.79 0.25 16.98
CA LEU A 93 -2.91 1.03 17.51
C LEU A 93 -2.44 2.21 18.38
N ASP A 94 -1.17 2.24 18.79
CA ASP A 94 -0.60 3.33 19.60
C ASP A 94 -0.83 4.70 18.96
N LYS A 95 -0.74 4.77 17.63
CA LYS A 95 -1.01 6.00 16.87
C LYS A 95 -2.46 6.47 16.96
N TYR A 96 -3.40 5.60 17.38
CA TYR A 96 -4.81 5.90 17.58
C TYR A 96 -5.17 5.97 19.07
N ALA A 97 -4.18 5.99 19.97
CA ALA A 97 -4.40 5.96 21.41
C ALA A 97 -5.24 7.17 21.88
N VAL A 98 -5.02 8.34 21.27
CA VAL A 98 -5.76 9.56 21.61
C VAL A 98 -7.23 9.40 21.29
N GLU A 99 -7.57 8.89 20.10
CA GLU A 99 -8.95 8.64 19.68
C GLU A 99 -9.64 7.62 20.56
N VAL A 100 -8.95 6.53 20.88
CA VAL A 100 -9.47 5.47 21.75
C VAL A 100 -9.73 6.00 23.16
N VAL A 101 -8.81 6.78 23.72
CA VAL A 101 -8.97 7.38 25.06
C VAL A 101 -10.14 8.35 25.09
N ILE A 102 -10.30 9.20 24.07
CA ILE A 102 -11.41 10.13 23.99
C ILE A 102 -12.74 9.39 23.85
N LEU A 103 -12.80 8.34 23.03
CA LEU A 103 -14.01 7.51 22.90
C LEU A 103 -14.38 6.84 24.21
N LEU A 104 -13.41 6.26 24.91
CA LEU A 104 -13.65 5.67 26.23
C LEU A 104 -14.13 6.72 27.25
N ALA A 105 -13.53 7.91 27.23
CA ALA A 105 -13.97 9.02 28.10
C ALA A 105 -15.40 9.46 27.79
N LEU A 106 -15.76 9.59 26.50
CA LEU A 106 -17.13 9.90 26.07
C LEU A 106 -18.11 8.81 26.50
N LEU A 107 -17.74 7.54 26.31
CA LEU A 107 -18.54 6.40 26.75
C LEU A 107 -18.79 6.44 28.26
N VAL A 108 -17.73 6.59 29.07
CA VAL A 108 -17.84 6.69 30.53
C VAL A 108 -18.75 7.87 30.92
N MET A 109 -18.57 9.00 30.28
CA MET A 109 -19.40 10.18 30.54
C MET A 109 -20.88 9.91 30.19
N MET A 110 -21.18 9.25 29.09
CA MET A 110 -22.53 8.86 28.70
C MET A 110 -23.11 7.85 29.69
N ILE A 111 -22.33 6.88 30.11
CA ILE A 111 -22.70 5.91 31.12
C ILE A 111 -23.12 6.60 32.42
N LEU A 112 -22.32 7.53 32.93
CA LEU A 112 -22.58 8.25 34.18
C LEU A 112 -23.78 9.20 34.10
N THR A 113 -24.19 9.56 32.90
CA THR A 113 -25.21 10.60 32.70
C THR A 113 -26.53 10.09 32.15
N THR A 114 -26.62 8.86 31.72
CA THR A 114 -27.82 8.26 31.13
C THR A 114 -28.60 7.53 32.22
N GLY A 115 -29.78 8.05 32.62
CA GLY A 115 -30.67 7.40 33.57
C GLY A 115 -31.47 6.21 33.01
N ASN A 116 -31.33 5.88 31.72
CA ASN A 116 -32.10 4.83 31.03
C ASN A 116 -31.28 3.56 30.84
N ARG A 117 -31.66 2.50 31.55
CA ARG A 117 -30.94 1.20 31.55
C ARG A 117 -30.80 0.58 30.15
N SER A 118 -31.83 0.70 29.31
CA SER A 118 -31.76 0.11 27.92
C SER A 118 -30.76 0.84 27.04
N LYS A 119 -30.67 2.16 27.12
CA LYS A 119 -29.64 2.93 26.37
C LYS A 119 -28.23 2.59 26.85
N TYR A 120 -28.07 2.32 28.11
CA TYR A 120 -26.83 1.92 28.74
C TYR A 120 -26.30 0.61 28.20
N ILE A 121 -27.17 -0.41 28.19
CA ILE A 121 -26.83 -1.74 27.66
C ILE A 121 -26.48 -1.63 26.18
N PHE A 122 -27.28 -0.89 25.40
CA PHE A 122 -26.99 -0.67 23.98
C PHE A 122 -25.61 -0.05 23.75
N LEU A 123 -25.26 1.02 24.47
CA LEU A 123 -23.96 1.68 24.35
C LEU A 123 -22.78 0.76 24.66
N ILE A 124 -22.90 -0.02 25.73
CA ILE A 124 -21.86 -0.99 26.10
C ILE A 124 -21.69 -2.05 25.00
N LEU A 125 -22.79 -2.64 24.54
CA LEU A 125 -22.73 -3.67 23.49
C LEU A 125 -22.20 -3.10 22.18
N TYR A 126 -22.62 -1.90 21.81
CA TYR A 126 -22.15 -1.22 20.62
C TYR A 126 -20.64 -0.92 20.68
N THR A 127 -20.16 -0.39 21.80
CA THR A 127 -18.74 -0.13 22.00
C THR A 127 -17.91 -1.40 21.98
N LEU A 128 -18.38 -2.47 22.64
CA LEU A 128 -17.73 -3.78 22.60
C LEU A 128 -17.65 -4.32 21.17
N PHE A 129 -18.73 -4.22 20.40
CA PHE A 129 -18.75 -4.63 19.00
C PHE A 129 -17.71 -3.88 18.17
N ILE A 130 -17.65 -2.54 18.31
CA ILE A 130 -16.66 -1.70 17.59
C ILE A 130 -15.23 -2.05 18.02
N MET A 131 -14.98 -2.24 19.31
CA MET A 131 -13.65 -2.65 19.79
C MET A 131 -13.23 -4.01 19.24
N VAL A 132 -14.13 -4.98 19.20
CA VAL A 132 -13.89 -6.30 18.59
C VAL A 132 -13.58 -6.14 17.09
N LEU A 133 -14.34 -5.30 16.39
CA LEU A 133 -14.12 -5.03 14.97
C LEU A 133 -12.75 -4.39 14.72
N ILE A 134 -12.35 -3.39 15.52
CA ILE A 134 -11.03 -2.74 15.43
C ILE A 134 -9.92 -3.76 15.69
N VAL A 135 -10.05 -4.58 16.73
CA VAL A 135 -9.07 -5.63 17.04
C VAL A 135 -8.99 -6.63 15.91
N HIS A 136 -10.13 -7.12 15.41
CA HIS A 136 -10.17 -8.08 14.30
C HIS A 136 -9.48 -7.54 13.04
N VAL A 137 -9.82 -6.33 12.60
CA VAL A 137 -9.20 -5.70 11.43
C VAL A 137 -7.70 -5.44 11.66
N SER A 138 -7.29 -5.15 12.90
CA SER A 138 -5.88 -4.94 13.25
C SER A 138 -5.08 -6.24 13.26
N LEU A 139 -5.68 -7.34 13.66
CA LEU A 139 -5.07 -8.68 13.67
C LEU A 139 -4.90 -9.23 12.25
N ASP A 140 -5.87 -8.98 11.37
CA ASP A 140 -5.85 -9.46 9.98
C ASP A 140 -4.87 -8.68 9.08
N GLY A 141 -4.27 -7.60 9.60
CA GLY A 141 -3.28 -6.85 8.84
C GLY A 141 -3.13 -5.39 9.24
N PHE A 142 -2.83 -4.56 8.27
CA PHE A 142 -2.56 -3.14 8.47
C PHE A 142 -3.86 -2.31 8.52
N LEU A 143 -4.24 -1.85 9.71
CA LEU A 143 -5.34 -0.90 9.88
C LEU A 143 -4.94 0.47 9.29
N LYS A 144 -5.44 0.77 8.10
CA LYS A 144 -5.21 2.06 7.44
C LYS A 144 -6.05 3.15 8.11
N ASN A 145 -5.51 4.37 8.21
CA ASN A 145 -6.20 5.53 8.81
C ASN A 145 -7.63 5.70 8.27
N ARG A 146 -7.81 5.55 6.94
CA ARG A 146 -9.14 5.67 6.29
C ARG A 146 -10.13 4.63 6.80
N VAL A 147 -9.69 3.39 7.04
CA VAL A 147 -10.57 2.32 7.56
C VAL A 147 -10.94 2.60 9.01
N PHE A 148 -9.96 3.01 9.81
CA PHE A 148 -10.17 3.38 11.20
C PHE A 148 -11.16 4.56 11.33
N LEU A 149 -10.99 5.60 10.53
CA LEU A 149 -11.91 6.75 10.50
C LEU A 149 -13.33 6.36 10.08
N CYS A 150 -13.49 5.45 9.10
CA CYS A 150 -14.81 4.94 8.71
C CYS A 150 -15.51 4.15 9.83
N ILE A 151 -14.75 3.54 10.75
CA ILE A 151 -15.31 2.87 11.93
C ILE A 151 -15.65 3.86 13.02
N LEU A 152 -14.77 4.84 13.26
CA LEU A 152 -14.93 5.83 14.34
C LEU A 152 -16.01 6.87 14.07
N ALA A 153 -16.15 7.37 12.86
CA ALA A 153 -17.08 8.43 12.54
C ALA A 153 -18.54 8.07 12.87
N PRO A 154 -19.07 6.90 12.49
CA PRO A 154 -20.41 6.46 12.91
C PRO A 154 -20.53 6.30 14.42
N MET A 155 -19.46 5.85 15.11
CA MET A 155 -19.45 5.70 16.55
C MET A 155 -19.61 7.06 17.24
N ILE A 156 -18.80 8.02 16.86
CA ILE A 156 -18.89 9.40 17.39
C ILE A 156 -20.25 10.00 17.10
N ALA A 157 -20.79 9.84 15.89
CA ALA A 157 -22.12 10.35 15.53
C ALA A 157 -23.22 9.71 16.38
N THR A 158 -23.16 8.39 16.60
CA THR A 158 -24.11 7.67 17.45
C THR A 158 -24.04 8.13 18.89
N ASP A 159 -22.83 8.33 19.41
CA ASP A 159 -22.62 8.85 20.76
C ASP A 159 -23.23 10.23 20.94
N PHE A 160 -23.08 11.11 19.96
CA PHE A 160 -23.73 12.43 19.98
C PHE A 160 -25.25 12.36 19.93
N MET A 161 -25.82 11.49 19.10
CA MET A 161 -27.27 11.31 18.98
C MET A 161 -27.89 10.75 20.25
N LEU A 162 -27.16 9.94 20.99
CA LEU A 162 -27.65 9.32 22.22
C LEU A 162 -27.45 10.18 23.47
N LEU A 163 -26.70 11.29 23.35
CA LEU A 163 -26.53 12.24 24.45
C LEU A 163 -27.91 12.80 24.87
N PRO A 164 -28.35 12.61 26.13
CA PRO A 164 -29.62 13.17 26.57
C PRO A 164 -29.56 14.70 26.56
N ASN A 165 -30.67 15.33 26.22
CA ASN A 165 -30.87 16.79 26.28
C ASN A 165 -30.82 17.32 27.71
N THR A 166 -29.75 17.05 28.44
CA THR A 166 -29.64 17.50 29.84
C THR A 166 -28.94 18.85 29.94
N THR A 167 -29.49 19.70 30.75
CA THR A 167 -29.15 21.11 30.93
C THR A 167 -27.95 21.37 31.86
N GLY A 168 -27.19 20.33 32.26
CA GLY A 168 -26.07 20.46 33.18
C GLY A 168 -24.86 21.18 32.59
N LEU A 169 -24.53 22.36 33.12
CA LEU A 169 -23.42 23.20 32.66
C LEU A 169 -22.08 22.44 32.62
N LYS A 170 -21.73 21.69 33.65
CA LYS A 170 -20.48 20.90 33.75
C LYS A 170 -20.33 19.90 32.61
N ARG A 171 -21.42 19.32 32.16
CA ARG A 171 -21.42 18.32 31.09
C ARG A 171 -21.21 18.95 29.71
N ARG A 172 -21.85 20.12 29.47
CA ARG A 172 -21.61 20.89 28.24
C ARG A 172 -20.15 21.28 28.11
N TRP A 173 -19.50 21.65 29.20
CA TRP A 173 -18.06 21.92 29.24
C TRP A 173 -17.22 20.69 28.95
N GLY A 174 -17.52 19.53 29.53
CA GLY A 174 -16.81 18.29 29.29
C GLY A 174 -16.86 17.88 27.83
N ILE A 175 -18.03 17.94 27.18
CA ILE A 175 -18.19 17.67 25.73
C ILE A 175 -17.41 18.71 24.90
N GLY A 176 -17.53 19.99 25.26
CA GLY A 176 -16.81 21.07 24.58
C GLY A 176 -15.29 20.84 24.60
N ILE A 177 -14.73 20.50 25.76
CA ILE A 177 -13.30 20.20 25.91
C ILE A 177 -12.91 18.98 25.05
N ALA A 178 -13.66 17.89 25.12
CA ALA A 178 -13.37 16.68 24.34
C ALA A 178 -13.39 16.98 22.83
N MET A 179 -14.38 17.75 22.35
CA MET A 179 -14.46 18.17 20.95
C MET A 179 -13.31 19.08 20.55
N THR A 180 -12.90 20.00 21.42
CA THR A 180 -11.77 20.90 21.15
C THR A 180 -10.46 20.09 21.02
N VAL A 181 -10.24 19.13 21.92
CA VAL A 181 -9.05 18.27 21.89
C VAL A 181 -9.05 17.42 20.61
N LEU A 182 -10.19 16.79 20.25
CA LEU A 182 -10.31 16.03 19.00
C LEU A 182 -10.06 16.91 17.78
N SER A 183 -10.68 18.10 17.74
CA SER A 183 -10.49 19.01 16.60
C SER A 183 -9.04 19.49 16.48
N ALA A 184 -8.37 19.77 17.58
CA ALA A 184 -6.96 20.13 17.60
C ALA A 184 -6.06 18.97 17.14
N TRP A 185 -6.36 17.75 17.59
CA TRP A 185 -5.64 16.55 17.17
C TRP A 185 -5.81 16.27 15.67
N TYR A 186 -7.05 16.28 15.15
CA TYR A 186 -7.29 16.10 13.73
C TYR A 186 -6.71 17.24 12.90
N GLY A 187 -6.79 18.47 13.38
CA GLY A 187 -6.12 19.61 12.75
C GLY A 187 -4.61 19.39 12.61
N TYR A 188 -3.97 18.84 13.65
CA TYR A 188 -2.55 18.49 13.60
C TYR A 188 -2.27 17.35 12.60
N GLN A 189 -3.10 16.30 12.58
CA GLN A 189 -2.96 15.20 11.62
C GLN A 189 -3.11 15.70 10.18
N ILE A 190 -4.13 16.51 9.90
CA ILE A 190 -4.36 17.13 8.59
C ILE A 190 -3.17 18.01 8.18
N TYR A 191 -2.60 18.76 9.13
CA TYR A 191 -1.42 19.59 8.88
C TYR A 191 -0.21 18.73 8.48
N GLN A 192 0.05 17.61 9.16
CA GLN A 192 1.12 16.67 8.82
C GLN A 192 0.91 16.04 7.43
N GLU A 193 -0.32 15.60 7.13
CA GLU A 193 -0.67 15.06 5.83
C GLU A 193 -0.52 16.11 4.72
N LYS A 194 -0.90 17.35 5.00
CA LYS A 194 -0.71 18.47 4.06
C LYS A 194 0.77 18.71 3.76
N GLN A 195 1.64 18.72 4.78
CA GLN A 195 3.09 18.87 4.56
C GLN A 195 3.64 17.75 3.64
N THR A 196 3.21 16.51 3.88
CA THR A 196 3.60 15.38 3.04
C THR A 196 3.06 15.53 1.61
N ALA A 197 1.81 15.95 1.46
CA ALA A 197 1.20 16.18 0.14
C ALA A 197 1.90 17.33 -0.61
N ASP A 198 2.24 18.42 0.08
CA ASP A 198 2.94 19.56 -0.51
C ASP A 198 4.37 19.16 -0.95
N TYR A 199 5.07 18.36 -0.13
CA TYR A 199 6.38 17.78 -0.51
C TYR A 199 6.27 16.85 -1.72
N ASN A 200 5.29 15.97 -1.75
CA ASN A 200 5.07 15.05 -2.87
C ASN A 200 4.68 15.81 -4.14
N ARG A 201 3.85 16.87 -4.01
CA ARG A 201 3.50 17.76 -5.13
C ARG A 201 4.71 18.48 -5.68
N TYR A 202 5.55 19.05 -4.79
CA TYR A 202 6.80 19.68 -5.21
C TYR A 202 7.71 18.68 -5.93
N THR A 203 7.90 17.50 -5.35
CA THR A 203 8.71 16.43 -5.93
C THR A 203 8.21 16.04 -7.32
N TRP A 204 6.90 15.85 -7.46
CA TRP A 204 6.31 15.57 -8.76
C TRP A 204 6.57 16.68 -9.77
N THR A 205 6.17 17.90 -9.45
CA THR A 205 6.16 19.02 -10.40
C THR A 205 7.56 19.45 -10.82
N HIS A 206 8.52 19.45 -9.88
CA HIS A 206 9.85 20.01 -10.14
C HIS A 206 10.92 18.95 -10.41
N LEU A 207 10.77 17.74 -9.88
CA LEU A 207 11.79 16.70 -9.99
C LEU A 207 11.40 15.56 -10.93
N GLN A 208 10.16 15.08 -10.86
CA GLN A 208 9.75 13.89 -11.59
C GLN A 208 9.13 14.22 -12.96
N GLN A 209 8.19 15.13 -13.00
CA GLN A 209 7.48 15.50 -14.22
C GLN A 209 8.41 15.93 -15.36
N PRO A 210 9.43 16.79 -15.16
CA PRO A 210 10.32 17.19 -16.25
C PRO A 210 11.11 16.05 -16.87
N LEU A 211 11.35 14.95 -16.13
CA LEU A 211 12.00 13.76 -16.69
C LEU A 211 11.11 13.01 -17.68
N LEU A 212 9.80 13.03 -17.45
CA LEU A 212 8.85 12.33 -18.30
C LEU A 212 8.64 13.04 -19.66
N GLU A 213 8.98 14.32 -19.75
CA GLU A 213 8.95 15.06 -21.02
C GLU A 213 10.01 14.56 -22.03
N TYR A 214 11.04 13.85 -21.55
CA TYR A 214 12.04 13.21 -22.40
C TYR A 214 11.58 11.85 -22.94
N VAL A 215 10.43 11.34 -22.53
CA VAL A 215 9.89 10.07 -23.00
C VAL A 215 9.09 10.28 -24.29
N PRO A 216 9.42 9.56 -25.38
CA PRO A 216 8.64 9.65 -26.61
C PRO A 216 7.16 9.27 -26.40
N ASP A 217 6.29 9.83 -27.22
CA ASP A 217 4.83 9.65 -27.11
C ASP A 217 4.36 8.19 -27.16
N ASP A 218 5.05 7.35 -27.96
CA ASP A 218 4.69 5.94 -28.15
C ASP A 218 5.46 4.98 -27.23
N ALA A 219 6.36 5.51 -26.39
CA ALA A 219 7.19 4.70 -25.51
C ALA A 219 6.44 4.24 -24.25
N TYR A 220 7.02 3.27 -23.56
CA TYR A 220 6.55 2.77 -22.28
C TYR A 220 7.41 3.32 -21.14
N VAL A 221 6.77 3.60 -20.01
CA VAL A 221 7.44 4.03 -18.79
C VAL A 221 7.10 3.08 -17.65
N THR A 222 8.12 2.57 -16.99
CA THR A 222 8.00 1.79 -15.76
C THR A 222 8.78 2.40 -14.61
N THR A 223 8.53 1.97 -13.39
CA THR A 223 9.25 2.42 -12.19
C THR A 223 9.98 1.26 -11.54
N ILE A 224 11.23 1.48 -11.13
CA ILE A 224 12.02 0.54 -10.33
C ILE A 224 12.61 1.29 -9.13
N GLY A 225 12.28 0.80 -7.92
CA GLY A 225 12.83 1.32 -6.67
C GLY A 225 12.28 2.69 -6.25
N THR A 226 11.26 3.21 -6.93
CA THR A 226 10.63 4.49 -6.59
C THR A 226 9.15 4.50 -6.92
N SER A 227 8.45 5.52 -6.43
CA SER A 227 7.06 5.81 -6.79
C SER A 227 6.98 7.15 -7.53
N MET A 228 6.04 7.25 -8.46
CA MET A 228 5.68 8.53 -9.05
C MET A 228 4.61 9.20 -8.19
N TYR A 229 4.85 10.46 -7.83
CA TYR A 229 3.95 11.23 -6.96
C TYR A 229 2.87 12.01 -7.72
N MET A 230 2.52 11.56 -8.90
CA MET A 230 1.52 12.20 -9.77
C MET A 230 0.18 12.47 -9.06
N GLU A 231 -0.28 11.51 -8.24
CA GLU A 231 -1.52 11.62 -7.49
C GLU A 231 -1.52 12.76 -6.46
N ALA A 232 -0.34 13.20 -6.00
CA ALA A 232 -0.22 14.31 -5.08
C ALA A 232 -0.43 15.67 -5.77
N ALA A 233 -0.18 15.75 -7.08
CA ALA A 233 -0.40 16.98 -7.85
C ALA A 233 -1.85 17.10 -8.32
N ASP A 234 -2.43 16.00 -8.80
CA ASP A 234 -3.82 15.94 -9.25
C ASP A 234 -4.36 14.50 -9.08
N PRO A 235 -5.13 14.25 -8.02
CA PRO A 235 -5.68 12.92 -7.74
C PRO A 235 -6.69 12.43 -8.78
N TRP A 236 -7.18 13.31 -9.64
CA TRP A 236 -8.15 12.99 -10.69
C TRP A 236 -7.50 12.81 -12.06
N HIS A 237 -6.22 13.15 -12.21
CA HIS A 237 -5.51 13.02 -13.47
C HIS A 237 -5.07 11.58 -13.69
N ILE A 238 -5.68 10.99 -14.69
CA ILE A 238 -5.22 9.75 -15.31
C ILE A 238 -4.04 10.13 -16.20
N TRP A 239 -2.89 9.52 -16.00
CA TRP A 239 -1.67 9.60 -16.79
C TRP A 239 -1.74 10.57 -17.99
N PRO A 240 -1.23 11.81 -17.87
CA PRO A 240 -1.48 12.88 -18.84
C PRO A 240 -0.61 12.77 -20.10
N TYR A 241 0.32 11.80 -20.13
CA TYR A 241 1.28 11.63 -21.20
C TYR A 241 0.74 10.69 -22.27
N LYS A 242 1.16 10.87 -23.52
CA LYS A 242 0.88 9.93 -24.61
C LYS A 242 1.68 8.63 -24.46
N SER A 243 2.85 8.68 -23.80
CA SER A 243 3.59 7.48 -23.43
C SER A 243 2.74 6.55 -22.55
N ARG A 244 2.96 5.25 -22.68
CA ARG A 244 2.17 4.22 -22.02
C ARG A 244 2.84 3.82 -20.70
N LYS A 245 2.05 3.74 -19.64
CA LYS A 245 2.56 3.27 -18.35
C LYS A 245 2.63 1.74 -18.35
N HIS A 246 3.83 1.22 -18.14
CA HIS A 246 4.06 -0.19 -17.82
C HIS A 246 4.24 -0.33 -16.32
N THR A 247 3.53 -1.23 -15.68
CA THR A 247 3.53 -1.35 -14.23
C THR A 247 4.32 -2.58 -13.79
N LEU A 248 5.34 -2.37 -12.98
CA LEU A 248 5.99 -3.40 -12.17
C LEU A 248 5.44 -3.38 -10.74
N GLY A 249 5.85 -4.32 -9.93
CA GLY A 249 5.36 -4.43 -8.57
C GLY A 249 4.03 -5.16 -8.50
N TRP A 250 3.11 -4.67 -7.70
CA TRP A 250 1.83 -5.36 -7.48
C TRP A 250 0.84 -5.26 -8.64
N MET A 251 1.15 -4.45 -9.62
CA MET A 251 0.38 -4.36 -10.87
C MET A 251 1.08 -5.06 -12.03
N THR A 252 2.17 -5.79 -11.79
CA THR A 252 2.95 -6.48 -12.83
C THR A 252 2.08 -7.36 -13.71
N TRP A 253 1.16 -8.10 -13.11
CA TRP A 253 0.25 -9.00 -13.83
C TRP A 253 -1.12 -8.36 -14.16
N CYS A 254 -1.20 -7.04 -14.14
CA CYS A 254 -2.38 -6.37 -14.64
C CYS A 254 -2.56 -6.66 -16.14
N PRO A 255 -3.76 -6.98 -16.60
CA PRO A 255 -4.03 -7.23 -18.02
C PRO A 255 -3.60 -6.10 -18.96
N LEU A 256 -3.46 -4.87 -18.44
CA LEU A 256 -2.96 -3.70 -19.19
C LEU A 256 -1.50 -3.87 -19.66
N ASN A 257 -0.72 -4.74 -19.01
CA ASN A 257 0.67 -5.01 -19.38
C ASN A 257 0.81 -6.08 -20.49
N LYS A 258 -0.28 -6.74 -20.91
CA LYS A 258 -0.30 -7.78 -21.94
C LYS A 258 0.52 -7.46 -23.19
N PRO A 259 0.39 -6.25 -23.79
CA PRO A 259 1.08 -5.94 -25.04
C PRO A 259 2.61 -5.93 -24.92
N VAL A 260 3.14 -5.75 -23.72
CA VAL A 260 4.59 -5.60 -23.47
C VAL A 260 5.16 -6.86 -22.84
N GLY A 261 4.32 -7.60 -22.11
CA GLY A 261 4.74 -8.74 -21.28
C GLY A 261 5.06 -8.34 -19.85
N HIS A 262 5.30 -9.37 -19.03
CA HIS A 262 5.46 -9.24 -17.58
C HIS A 262 6.87 -9.65 -17.10
N SER A 263 7.75 -10.00 -18.01
CA SER A 263 9.12 -10.42 -17.70
C SER A 263 10.11 -9.28 -17.82
N TYR A 264 11.31 -9.49 -17.30
CA TYR A 264 12.41 -8.54 -17.47
C TYR A 264 12.85 -8.35 -18.92
N ARG A 265 12.50 -9.27 -19.85
CA ARG A 265 12.72 -9.06 -21.30
C ARG A 265 12.01 -7.81 -21.81
N ALA A 266 10.85 -7.48 -21.21
CA ALA A 266 10.13 -6.26 -21.53
C ALA A 266 10.95 -4.99 -21.26
N LEU A 267 11.85 -5.04 -20.28
CA LEU A 267 12.71 -3.91 -19.90
C LEU A 267 13.84 -3.65 -20.91
N LEU A 268 14.17 -4.64 -21.75
CA LEU A 268 15.22 -4.53 -22.79
C LEU A 268 14.72 -3.92 -24.10
N ARG A 269 13.43 -3.60 -24.21
CA ARG A 269 12.85 -2.98 -25.40
C ARG A 269 13.42 -1.57 -25.59
N ASP A 270 13.59 -1.18 -26.85
CA ASP A 270 14.10 0.15 -27.21
C ASP A 270 13.15 1.29 -26.83
N ASP A 271 11.85 0.98 -26.76
CA ASP A 271 10.79 1.91 -26.37
C ASP A 271 10.44 1.87 -24.87
N MET A 272 11.20 1.12 -24.04
CA MET A 272 11.01 1.05 -22.61
C MET A 272 11.92 2.01 -21.86
N TYR A 273 11.34 2.85 -21.04
CA TYR A 273 12.01 3.79 -20.15
C TYR A 273 11.75 3.42 -18.70
N ILE A 274 12.79 3.47 -17.90
CA ILE A 274 12.72 3.14 -16.47
C ILE A 274 12.95 4.42 -15.68
N PHE A 275 11.97 4.76 -14.87
CA PHE A 275 12.06 5.85 -13.92
C PHE A 275 12.54 5.30 -12.58
N THR A 276 13.60 5.86 -12.02
CA THR A 276 14.23 5.37 -10.79
C THR A 276 14.68 6.52 -9.89
N ASP A 277 14.79 6.25 -8.60
CA ASP A 277 15.37 7.14 -7.61
C ASP A 277 16.86 6.78 -7.43
N ILE A 278 17.75 7.76 -7.59
CA ILE A 278 19.20 7.58 -7.48
C ILE A 278 19.77 8.03 -6.14
N GLN A 279 18.98 8.70 -5.30
CA GLN A 279 19.42 9.11 -3.97
C GLN A 279 19.39 7.95 -2.98
N TYR A 280 18.43 7.04 -3.15
CA TYR A 280 18.34 5.86 -2.30
C TYR A 280 19.21 4.74 -2.85
N THR A 281 20.22 4.36 -2.09
CA THR A 281 21.11 3.22 -2.38
C THR A 281 20.34 1.95 -2.77
N HIS A 282 19.13 1.80 -2.22
CA HIS A 282 18.27 0.66 -2.51
C HIS A 282 17.66 0.67 -3.92
N ALA A 283 17.33 1.82 -4.49
CA ALA A 283 16.76 1.91 -5.82
C ALA A 283 17.80 1.58 -6.89
N HIS A 284 19.00 2.15 -6.77
CA HIS A 284 20.12 1.83 -7.66
C HIS A 284 20.50 0.35 -7.55
N THR A 285 20.52 -0.21 -6.33
CA THR A 285 20.80 -1.63 -6.12
C THR A 285 19.70 -2.51 -6.73
N ALA A 286 18.42 -2.13 -6.68
CA ALA A 286 17.35 -2.88 -7.31
C ALA A 286 17.54 -2.94 -8.85
N LEU A 287 17.86 -1.81 -9.48
CA LEU A 287 18.10 -1.75 -10.91
C LEU A 287 19.32 -2.58 -11.34
N GLN A 288 20.43 -2.53 -10.57
CA GLN A 288 21.60 -3.37 -10.81
C GLN A 288 21.28 -4.85 -10.69
N ARG A 289 20.55 -5.25 -9.65
CA ARG A 289 20.11 -6.64 -9.46
C ARG A 289 19.18 -7.12 -10.57
N VAL A 290 18.34 -6.26 -11.10
CA VAL A 290 17.54 -6.58 -12.29
C VAL A 290 18.46 -6.88 -13.48
N CYS A 291 19.51 -6.08 -13.71
CA CYS A 291 20.49 -6.36 -14.77
C CYS A 291 21.21 -7.71 -14.56
N GLU A 292 21.62 -8.00 -13.32
CA GLU A 292 22.25 -9.29 -12.96
C GLU A 292 21.29 -10.47 -13.20
N GLN A 293 20.02 -10.34 -12.88
CA GLN A 293 19.02 -11.39 -13.13
C GLN A 293 18.71 -11.55 -14.62
N ILE A 294 18.69 -10.45 -15.39
CA ILE A 294 18.57 -10.53 -16.84
C ILE A 294 19.74 -11.33 -17.44
N GLU A 295 20.96 -11.04 -17.04
CA GLU A 295 22.14 -11.77 -17.50
C GLU A 295 22.07 -13.24 -17.08
N LYS A 296 21.70 -13.52 -15.82
CA LYS A 296 21.61 -14.87 -15.27
C LYS A 296 20.55 -15.73 -15.97
N HIS A 297 19.34 -15.22 -16.13
CA HIS A 297 18.20 -16.02 -16.62
C HIS A 297 18.07 -16.03 -18.13
N TYR A 298 18.53 -14.97 -18.79
CA TYR A 298 18.38 -14.82 -20.25
C TYR A 298 19.69 -14.86 -21.02
N GLY A 299 20.84 -14.90 -20.31
CA GLY A 299 22.15 -14.89 -20.94
C GLY A 299 22.47 -13.59 -21.66
N VAL A 300 21.80 -12.49 -21.32
CA VAL A 300 21.92 -11.20 -22.00
C VAL A 300 22.66 -10.21 -21.09
N PRO A 301 23.94 -9.94 -21.31
CA PRO A 301 24.69 -8.95 -20.57
C PRO A 301 24.05 -7.56 -20.77
N THR A 302 23.75 -6.88 -19.68
CA THR A 302 22.93 -5.68 -19.71
C THR A 302 23.67 -4.50 -19.09
N GLU A 303 23.51 -3.31 -19.66
CA GLU A 303 24.00 -2.04 -19.13
C GLU A 303 22.87 -1.04 -18.92
N ILE A 304 23.09 -0.12 -17.97
CA ILE A 304 22.17 0.97 -17.65
C ILE A 304 22.59 2.19 -18.48
N LYS A 305 21.76 2.55 -19.45
CA LYS A 305 21.95 3.77 -20.25
C LYS A 305 21.15 4.92 -19.67
N TRP A 306 21.85 5.87 -19.11
CA TRP A 306 21.26 7.08 -18.54
C TRP A 306 20.76 8.00 -19.66
N LYS A 307 19.53 8.49 -19.53
CA LYS A 307 18.90 9.43 -20.46
C LYS A 307 18.92 10.86 -19.90
N CYS A 308 18.34 11.05 -18.73
CA CYS A 308 18.35 12.33 -18.05
C CYS A 308 18.30 12.13 -16.53
N ARG A 309 18.65 13.17 -15.80
CA ARG A 309 18.61 13.22 -14.33
C ARG A 309 18.06 14.56 -13.89
N ASN A 310 17.29 14.54 -12.80
CA ASN A 310 16.82 15.75 -12.16
C ASN A 310 16.70 15.52 -10.65
N GLY A 311 17.49 16.26 -9.87
CA GLY A 311 17.59 16.03 -8.44
C GLY A 311 18.02 14.59 -8.12
N GLY A 312 17.23 13.90 -7.29
CA GLY A 312 17.47 12.51 -6.91
C GLY A 312 16.85 11.47 -7.85
N TYR A 313 16.28 11.88 -8.98
CA TYR A 313 15.56 11.01 -9.90
C TYR A 313 16.28 10.90 -11.24
N ALA A 314 16.07 9.79 -11.92
CA ALA A 314 16.63 9.56 -13.24
C ALA A 314 15.69 8.77 -14.13
N LEU A 315 15.82 9.01 -15.42
CA LEU A 315 15.23 8.22 -16.49
C LEU A 315 16.35 7.43 -17.17
N VAL A 316 16.19 6.12 -17.27
CA VAL A 316 17.18 5.22 -17.85
C VAL A 316 16.54 4.24 -18.82
N GLN A 317 17.36 3.60 -19.63
CA GLN A 317 17.00 2.41 -20.42
C GLN A 317 17.99 1.31 -20.10
N LEU A 318 17.53 0.06 -20.17
CA LEU A 318 18.43 -1.10 -20.19
C LEU A 318 18.78 -1.42 -21.64
N LYS A 319 20.06 -1.66 -21.89
CA LYS A 319 20.57 -2.03 -23.21
C LYS A 319 21.45 -3.26 -23.11
N VAL A 320 21.44 -4.06 -24.14
CA VAL A 320 22.39 -5.18 -24.28
C VAL A 320 23.77 -4.59 -24.45
N LYS A 321 24.73 -5.09 -23.67
CA LYS A 321 26.16 -4.76 -23.89
C LYS A 321 26.60 -5.36 -25.20
N ASN A 322 27.15 -4.56 -26.08
CA ASN A 322 27.78 -4.99 -27.31
C ASN A 322 29.15 -5.60 -27.02
#